data_eeeb2a4aa6b270e4c06c1aea06e37cfc
#
_entry.id   eeeb2a4aa6b270e4c06c1aea06e37cfc
#
_cell.length_a   1.000
_cell.length_b   1.000
_cell.length_c   1.000
_cell.angle_alpha   90.00
_cell.angle_beta   90.00
_cell.angle_gamma   90.00
#
_symmetry.space_group_name_H-M   'P 1'
#
loop_
_entity.id
_entity.type
_entity.pdbx_description
1 polymer ?
#
loop_
_entity_poly.entity_id
_entity_poly.type
_entity_poly.pdbx_seq_one_letter_code
_entity_poly.pdbx_strand_id
1 'polypeptide(L)'
;MSEKSVFVPPIKCQGIKTKLVPFIIENVHRDDAGLWIEPFVGTGVVALNLAPQRALLSDKNQYIIALYQGIQSGKITSKTVREFLEYHGSILEERGAEYYIEMRDAFNANGDPLYFLFLNRSDFNGMIRFNKSGYFNVPFCQKPNRFAKAYITK
;
A
#
# COMPACT_ATOMS: atom_id res chain seq x y z
N MET A 1 19.65 -23.03 -6.75
CA MET A 1 18.35 -22.69 -6.10
C MET A 1 17.91 -21.37 -6.67
N SER A 2 16.76 -21.32 -7.38
CA SER A 2 16.26 -20.05 -7.92
C SER A 2 15.88 -19.15 -6.74
N GLU A 3 16.47 -17.96 -6.65
CA GLU A 3 16.01 -16.94 -5.70
C GLU A 3 14.52 -16.69 -5.97
N LYS A 4 13.67 -17.10 -5.03
CA LYS A 4 12.26 -16.76 -5.08
C LYS A 4 12.18 -15.23 -4.96
N SER A 5 11.69 -14.58 -6.00
CA SER A 5 11.49 -13.14 -5.97
C SER A 5 10.53 -12.77 -4.83
N VAL A 6 10.95 -11.82 -3.99
CA VAL A 6 10.10 -11.33 -2.89
C VAL A 6 8.92 -10.56 -3.46
N PHE A 7 7.71 -10.96 -3.05
CA PHE A 7 6.48 -10.23 -3.40
C PHE A 7 6.49 -8.84 -2.75
N VAL A 8 6.29 -7.82 -3.56
CA VAL A 8 6.25 -6.42 -3.10
C VAL A 8 4.80 -5.98 -2.92
N PRO A 9 4.40 -5.54 -1.73
CA PRO A 9 3.05 -5.07 -1.46
C PRO A 9 2.62 -3.88 -2.32
N PRO A 10 1.30 -3.64 -2.49
CA PRO A 10 0.78 -2.54 -3.31
C PRO A 10 1.11 -1.15 -2.77
N ILE A 11 1.24 -1.01 -1.43
CA ILE A 11 1.63 0.25 -0.78
C ILE A 11 3.13 0.31 -0.51
N LYS A 12 3.67 1.52 -0.54
CA LYS A 12 5.05 1.82 -0.16
C LYS A 12 5.09 2.33 1.27
N CYS A 13 6.19 2.06 1.95
CA CYS A 13 6.46 2.65 3.26
C CYS A 13 7.97 2.76 3.46
N GLN A 14 8.40 3.81 4.13
CA GLN A 14 9.79 3.91 4.57
C GLN A 14 10.08 2.78 5.58
N GLY A 15 11.25 2.17 5.45
CA GLY A 15 11.64 1.05 6.32
C GLY A 15 11.00 -0.30 5.96
N ILE A 16 10.43 -0.46 4.77
CA ILE A 16 9.94 -1.75 4.28
C ILE A 16 11.03 -2.83 4.40
N LYS A 17 10.64 -4.00 4.91
CA LYS A 17 11.57 -5.10 5.25
C LYS A 17 11.83 -6.08 4.10
N THR A 18 11.67 -5.64 2.84
CA THR A 18 11.82 -6.51 1.65
C THR A 18 13.13 -7.30 1.66
N LYS A 19 14.24 -6.64 2.02
CA LYS A 19 15.56 -7.29 2.08
C LYS A 19 15.70 -8.31 3.21
N LEU A 20 14.88 -8.21 4.25
CA LEU A 20 14.90 -9.14 5.39
C LEU A 20 13.97 -10.34 5.21
N VAL A 21 13.06 -10.29 4.23
CA VAL A 21 12.08 -11.37 4.01
C VAL A 21 12.73 -12.75 3.85
N PRO A 22 13.78 -12.94 3.01
CA PRO A 22 14.42 -14.23 2.90
C PRO A 22 14.96 -14.74 4.25
N PHE A 23 15.69 -13.89 4.98
CA PHE A 23 16.22 -14.21 6.28
C PHE A 23 15.13 -14.58 7.31
N ILE A 24 14.02 -13.83 7.32
CA ILE A 24 12.88 -14.11 8.21
C ILE A 24 12.27 -15.46 7.86
N ILE A 25 12.04 -15.75 6.58
CA ILE A 25 11.45 -17.03 6.13
C ILE A 25 12.32 -18.22 6.54
N GLU A 26 13.64 -18.10 6.42
CA GLU A 26 14.59 -19.15 6.75
C GLU A 26 14.72 -19.41 8.27
N ASN A 27 14.49 -18.38 9.09
CA ASN A 27 14.71 -18.46 10.54
C ASN A 27 13.43 -18.55 11.37
N VAL A 28 12.27 -18.45 10.75
CA VAL A 28 10.98 -18.62 11.44
C VAL A 28 10.61 -20.09 11.53
N HIS A 29 10.53 -20.60 12.77
CA HIS A 29 9.92 -21.90 13.02
C HIS A 29 8.40 -21.72 13.03
N ARG A 30 7.71 -22.33 12.07
CA ARG A 30 6.26 -22.27 11.96
C ARG A 30 5.63 -23.56 12.41
N ASP A 31 4.61 -23.44 13.25
CA ASP A 31 3.60 -24.46 13.42
C ASP A 31 2.46 -24.13 12.43
N ASP A 32 2.15 -25.03 11.51
CA ASP A 32 1.11 -24.81 10.48
C ASP A 32 -0.28 -24.60 11.11
N ALA A 33 -0.52 -25.10 12.33
CA ALA A 33 -1.74 -24.86 13.10
C ALA A 33 -1.72 -23.52 13.87
N GLY A 34 -0.55 -22.89 14.00
CA GLY A 34 -0.33 -21.68 14.76
C GLY A 34 -0.97 -20.42 14.17
N LEU A 35 -1.10 -19.39 14.99
CA LEU A 35 -1.54 -18.07 14.58
C LEU A 35 -0.30 -17.17 14.39
N TRP A 36 -0.12 -16.66 13.18
CA TRP A 36 0.87 -15.62 12.91
C TRP A 36 0.37 -14.25 13.38
N ILE A 37 1.18 -13.52 14.14
CA ILE A 37 0.79 -12.21 14.68
C ILE A 37 1.81 -11.16 14.27
N GLU A 38 1.37 -10.11 13.56
CA GLU A 38 2.14 -8.90 13.28
C GLU A 38 1.44 -7.67 13.88
N PRO A 39 1.87 -7.18 15.07
CA PRO A 39 1.28 -6.00 15.70
C PRO A 39 1.56 -4.69 14.95
N PHE A 40 2.57 -4.66 14.10
CA PHE A 40 3.03 -3.52 13.29
C PHE A 40 3.22 -3.96 11.85
N VAL A 41 2.13 -4.30 11.18
CA VAL A 41 2.16 -4.92 9.85
C VAL A 41 2.78 -4.03 8.77
N GLY A 42 2.64 -2.71 8.89
CA GLY A 42 3.14 -1.75 7.91
C GLY A 42 2.62 -2.08 6.51
N THR A 43 3.53 -2.34 5.56
CA THR A 43 3.15 -2.73 4.20
C THR A 43 2.69 -4.19 4.08
N GLY A 44 2.78 -4.99 5.13
CA GLY A 44 2.47 -6.42 5.10
C GLY A 44 3.49 -7.29 4.37
N VAL A 45 4.68 -6.76 4.04
CA VAL A 45 5.65 -7.49 3.22
C VAL A 45 6.07 -8.83 3.82
N VAL A 46 6.13 -8.94 5.14
CA VAL A 46 6.50 -10.20 5.82
C VAL A 46 5.35 -11.18 5.75
N ALA A 47 4.16 -10.82 6.23
CA ALA A 47 2.98 -11.69 6.22
C ALA A 47 2.61 -12.17 4.81
N LEU A 48 2.65 -11.28 3.81
CA LEU A 48 2.30 -11.63 2.43
C LEU A 48 3.31 -12.59 1.78
N ASN A 49 4.57 -12.58 2.21
CA ASN A 49 5.58 -13.52 1.71
C ASN A 49 5.64 -14.82 2.52
N LEU A 50 5.32 -14.78 3.80
CA LEU A 50 5.19 -15.96 4.64
C LEU A 50 3.91 -16.75 4.31
N ALA A 51 2.84 -16.05 3.89
CA ALA A 51 1.54 -16.60 3.56
C ALA A 51 1.03 -17.60 4.61
N PRO A 52 0.93 -17.23 5.89
CA PRO A 52 0.45 -18.14 6.94
C PRO A 52 -1.03 -18.46 6.72
N GLN A 53 -1.45 -19.67 7.12
CA GLN A 53 -2.87 -20.08 7.02
C GLN A 53 -3.79 -19.22 7.90
N ARG A 54 -3.29 -18.80 9.06
CA ARG A 54 -4.01 -17.95 10.02
C ARG A 54 -3.12 -16.80 10.44
N ALA A 55 -3.61 -15.57 10.29
CA ALA A 55 -2.87 -14.37 10.69
C ALA A 55 -3.74 -13.34 11.40
N LEU A 56 -3.18 -12.67 12.39
CA LEU A 56 -3.67 -11.45 12.98
C LEU A 56 -2.70 -10.32 12.63
N LEU A 57 -3.13 -9.44 11.75
CA LEU A 57 -2.32 -8.32 11.27
C LEU A 57 -2.92 -7.03 11.79
N SER A 58 -2.12 -6.23 12.49
CA SER A 58 -2.54 -4.94 13.02
C SER A 58 -1.51 -3.85 12.76
N ASP A 59 -1.96 -2.61 12.73
CA ASP A 59 -1.11 -1.42 12.62
C ASP A 59 -1.80 -0.24 13.30
N LYS A 60 -1.02 0.72 13.78
CA LYS A 60 -1.55 1.98 14.30
C LYS A 60 -2.23 2.81 13.20
N ASN A 61 -1.78 2.65 11.96
CA ASN A 61 -2.33 3.37 10.82
C ASN A 61 -3.61 2.69 10.32
N GLN A 62 -4.74 3.27 10.68
CA GLN A 62 -6.08 2.78 10.30
C GLN A 62 -6.29 2.69 8.78
N TYR A 63 -5.63 3.52 7.98
CA TYR A 63 -5.79 3.54 6.51
C TYR A 63 -5.10 2.36 5.82
N ILE A 64 -3.96 1.91 6.37
CA ILE A 64 -3.33 0.66 5.95
C ILE A 64 -4.28 -0.51 6.23
N ILE A 65 -4.85 -0.56 7.42
CA ILE A 65 -5.77 -1.62 7.82
C ILE A 65 -7.06 -1.58 6.98
N ALA A 66 -7.63 -0.39 6.75
CA ALA A 66 -8.83 -0.24 5.91
C ALA A 66 -8.59 -0.74 4.47
N LEU A 67 -7.42 -0.47 3.89
CA LEU A 67 -7.07 -0.97 2.56
C LEU A 67 -7.02 -2.51 2.55
N TYR A 68 -6.34 -3.14 3.50
CA TYR A 68 -6.24 -4.59 3.57
C TYR A 68 -7.57 -5.27 3.90
N GLN A 69 -8.39 -4.68 4.75
CA GLN A 69 -9.76 -5.15 5.01
C GLN A 69 -10.65 -5.04 3.76
N GLY A 70 -10.50 -3.96 2.98
CA GLY A 70 -11.16 -3.80 1.69
C GLY A 70 -10.78 -4.90 0.70
N ILE A 71 -9.50 -5.26 0.63
CA ILE A 71 -8.99 -6.36 -0.20
C ILE A 71 -9.51 -7.71 0.32
N GLN A 72 -9.41 -7.98 1.60
CA GLN A 72 -9.86 -9.22 2.24
C GLN A 72 -11.36 -9.48 2.04
N SER A 73 -12.16 -8.42 2.14
CA SER A 73 -13.62 -8.52 1.95
C SER A 73 -14.06 -8.60 0.48
N GLY A 74 -13.13 -8.46 -0.47
CA GLY A 74 -13.43 -8.41 -1.90
C GLY A 74 -14.06 -7.11 -2.40
N LYS A 75 -14.19 -6.09 -1.54
CA LYS A 75 -14.63 -4.74 -1.95
C LYS A 75 -13.59 -4.05 -2.84
N ILE A 76 -12.31 -4.29 -2.55
CA ILE A 76 -11.18 -3.81 -3.35
C ILE A 76 -10.58 -5.00 -4.08
N THR A 77 -10.69 -5.00 -5.40
CA THR A 77 -10.18 -6.05 -6.28
C THR A 77 -9.12 -5.50 -7.21
N SER A 78 -8.34 -6.37 -7.85
CA SER A 78 -7.37 -5.95 -8.87
C SER A 78 -8.05 -5.18 -10.02
N LYS A 79 -9.30 -5.52 -10.36
CA LYS A 79 -10.09 -4.81 -11.36
C LYS A 79 -10.43 -3.39 -10.91
N THR A 80 -11.02 -3.24 -9.71
CA THR A 80 -11.42 -1.92 -9.19
C THR A 80 -10.22 -1.01 -8.97
N VAL A 81 -9.08 -1.56 -8.47
CA VAL A 81 -7.83 -0.81 -8.33
C VAL A 81 -7.32 -0.33 -9.68
N ARG A 82 -7.31 -1.20 -10.69
CA ARG A 82 -6.86 -0.86 -12.04
C ARG A 82 -7.70 0.26 -12.64
N GLU A 83 -9.02 0.08 -12.68
CA GLU A 83 -9.95 1.07 -13.21
C GLU A 83 -9.80 2.43 -12.51
N PHE A 84 -9.69 2.42 -11.20
CA PHE A 84 -9.49 3.62 -10.39
C PHE A 84 -8.16 4.32 -10.73
N LEU A 85 -7.05 3.58 -10.76
CA LEU A 85 -5.74 4.16 -11.01
C LEU A 85 -5.55 4.59 -12.48
N GLU A 86 -6.17 3.91 -13.45
CA GLU A 86 -6.17 4.33 -14.85
C GLU A 86 -6.93 5.64 -15.03
N TYR A 87 -8.13 5.74 -14.45
CA TYR A 87 -8.96 6.94 -14.53
C TYR A 87 -8.29 8.15 -13.87
N HIS A 88 -7.97 8.02 -12.58
CA HIS A 88 -7.37 9.12 -11.83
C HIS A 88 -5.93 9.42 -12.27
N GLY A 89 -5.22 8.41 -12.77
CA GLY A 89 -3.87 8.56 -13.31
C GLY A 89 -3.82 9.39 -14.58
N SER A 90 -4.80 9.25 -15.48
CA SER A 90 -4.90 10.09 -16.70
C SER A 90 -5.11 11.56 -16.35
N ILE A 91 -5.96 11.86 -15.37
CA ILE A 91 -6.20 13.22 -14.91
C ILE A 91 -4.94 13.79 -14.20
N LEU A 92 -4.24 12.95 -13.42
CA LEU A 92 -2.98 13.34 -12.79
C LEU A 92 -1.90 13.68 -13.83
N GLU A 93 -1.85 12.94 -14.94
CA GLU A 93 -0.90 13.19 -16.04
C GLU A 93 -1.16 14.56 -16.69
N GLU A 94 -2.42 14.93 -16.86
CA GLU A 94 -2.85 16.20 -17.44
C GLU A 94 -2.67 17.39 -16.48
N ARG A 95 -3.12 17.24 -15.22
CA ARG A 95 -3.25 18.36 -14.27
C ARG A 95 -2.15 18.40 -13.18
N GLY A 96 -1.35 17.35 -13.07
CA GLY A 96 -0.20 17.30 -12.18
C GLY A 96 -0.51 17.57 -10.71
N ALA A 97 0.23 18.50 -10.11
CA ALA A 97 0.18 18.79 -8.67
C ALA A 97 -1.19 19.32 -8.20
N GLU A 98 -1.92 20.04 -9.05
CA GLU A 98 -3.25 20.55 -8.73
C GLU A 98 -4.21 19.39 -8.44
N TYR A 99 -4.26 18.40 -9.33
CA TYR A 99 -5.11 17.23 -9.14
C TYR A 99 -4.67 16.36 -7.96
N TYR A 100 -3.36 16.25 -7.72
CA TYR A 100 -2.87 15.57 -6.52
C TYR A 100 -3.41 16.22 -5.23
N ILE A 101 -3.47 17.54 -5.16
CA ILE A 101 -4.01 18.27 -4.01
C ILE A 101 -5.50 17.98 -3.84
N GLU A 102 -6.29 18.00 -4.92
CA GLU A 102 -7.72 17.63 -4.88
C GLU A 102 -7.93 16.22 -4.34
N MET A 103 -7.16 15.25 -4.83
CA MET A 103 -7.24 13.86 -4.36
C MET A 103 -6.84 13.73 -2.87
N ARG A 104 -5.86 14.51 -2.43
CA ARG A 104 -5.45 14.55 -1.03
C ARG A 104 -6.53 15.15 -0.12
N ASP A 105 -7.18 16.21 -0.56
CA ASP A 105 -8.24 16.86 0.19
C ASP A 105 -9.49 15.96 0.25
N ALA A 106 -9.83 15.29 -0.84
CA ALA A 106 -10.88 14.29 -0.86
C ALA A 106 -10.59 13.11 0.09
N PHE A 107 -9.35 12.59 0.09
CA PHE A 107 -8.93 11.57 1.05
C PHE A 107 -9.04 12.07 2.50
N ASN A 108 -8.58 13.28 2.78
CA ASN A 108 -8.65 13.86 4.12
C ASN A 108 -10.09 14.07 4.60
N ALA A 109 -11.05 14.20 3.68
CA ALA A 109 -12.46 14.33 3.99
C ALA A 109 -13.16 12.99 4.24
N ASN A 110 -12.79 11.93 3.50
CA ASN A 110 -13.55 10.66 3.50
C ASN A 110 -12.78 9.43 3.98
N GLY A 111 -11.44 9.46 3.98
CA GLY A 111 -10.58 8.34 4.39
C GLY A 111 -10.63 7.12 3.47
N ASP A 112 -11.08 7.28 2.21
CA ASP A 112 -11.28 6.16 1.29
C ASP A 112 -9.96 5.43 0.97
N PRO A 113 -9.91 4.08 1.06
CA PRO A 113 -8.70 3.30 0.84
C PRO A 113 -8.11 3.39 -0.57
N LEU A 114 -8.92 3.61 -1.60
CA LEU A 114 -8.41 3.76 -2.97
C LEU A 114 -7.72 5.13 -3.16
N TYR A 115 -8.26 6.18 -2.53
CA TYR A 115 -7.59 7.48 -2.48
C TYR A 115 -6.28 7.40 -1.70
N PHE A 116 -6.25 6.65 -0.59
CA PHE A 116 -5.01 6.39 0.15
C PHE A 116 -3.97 5.69 -0.71
N LEU A 117 -4.35 4.65 -1.45
CA LEU A 117 -3.48 3.94 -2.37
C LEU A 117 -2.94 4.87 -3.47
N PHE A 118 -3.81 5.68 -4.09
CA PHE A 118 -3.42 6.66 -5.10
C PHE A 118 -2.37 7.65 -4.57
N LEU A 119 -2.64 8.25 -3.41
CA LEU A 119 -1.73 9.19 -2.77
C LEU A 119 -0.39 8.54 -2.46
N ASN A 120 -0.38 7.38 -1.81
CA ASN A 120 0.83 6.66 -1.46
C ASN A 120 1.69 6.28 -2.68
N ARG A 121 1.06 6.06 -3.83
CA ARG A 121 1.77 5.74 -5.08
C ARG A 121 2.24 6.97 -5.85
N SER A 122 1.65 8.13 -5.62
CA SER A 122 1.96 9.40 -6.30
C SER A 122 2.63 10.45 -5.41
N ASP A 123 2.78 10.18 -4.12
CA ASP A 123 3.47 11.07 -3.19
C ASP A 123 5.01 10.96 -3.27
N PHE A 124 5.67 11.83 -2.50
CA PHE A 124 7.12 11.84 -2.38
C PHE A 124 7.63 10.59 -1.63
N ASN A 125 8.26 9.68 -2.38
CA ASN A 125 8.92 8.45 -1.90
C ASN A 125 8.00 7.41 -1.22
N GLY A 126 6.70 7.46 -1.39
CA GLY A 126 5.78 6.54 -0.73
C GLY A 126 5.74 6.76 0.78
N MET A 127 5.89 8.00 1.22
CA MET A 127 5.80 8.34 2.64
C MET A 127 4.36 8.22 3.12
N ILE A 128 4.20 7.74 4.34
CA ILE A 128 2.90 7.77 5.04
C ILE A 128 3.06 8.72 6.21
N ARG A 129 2.52 9.93 6.09
CA ARG A 129 2.65 10.97 7.09
C ARG A 129 1.36 11.76 7.25
N PHE A 130 0.98 11.97 8.49
CA PHE A 130 -0.17 12.77 8.90
C PHE A 130 0.29 13.90 9.82
N ASN A 131 -0.37 15.04 9.73
CA ASN A 131 -0.13 16.16 10.65
C ASN A 131 -0.79 15.90 12.01
N LYS A 132 -0.64 16.85 12.95
CA LYS A 132 -1.23 16.76 14.31
C LYS A 132 -2.76 16.70 14.31
N SER A 133 -3.40 17.20 13.25
CA SER A 133 -4.86 17.16 13.07
C SER A 133 -5.34 15.88 12.35
N GLY A 134 -4.43 14.93 12.07
CA GLY A 134 -4.78 13.66 11.42
C GLY A 134 -4.91 13.74 9.90
N TYR A 135 -4.57 14.86 9.26
CA TYR A 135 -4.62 15.01 7.81
C TYR A 135 -3.34 14.49 7.14
N PHE A 136 -3.50 13.73 6.08
CA PHE A 136 -2.40 13.33 5.20
C PHE A 136 -1.77 14.56 4.55
N ASN A 137 -0.45 14.72 4.67
CA ASN A 137 0.25 15.94 4.28
C ASN A 137 1.55 15.72 3.52
N VAL A 138 1.70 14.58 2.85
CA VAL A 138 2.87 14.32 2.01
C VAL A 138 2.74 15.10 0.70
N PRO A 139 3.81 15.73 0.19
CA PRO A 139 3.77 16.43 -1.09
C PRO A 139 3.75 15.46 -2.28
N PHE A 140 3.33 15.96 -3.44
CA PHE A 140 3.39 15.27 -4.71
C PHE A 140 4.84 14.93 -5.12
N CYS A 141 5.05 13.78 -5.76
CA CYS A 141 6.37 13.33 -6.21
C CYS A 141 6.89 14.02 -7.48
N GLN A 142 6.15 14.97 -8.05
CA GLN A 142 6.45 15.69 -9.30
C GLN A 142 6.59 14.77 -10.54
N LYS A 143 5.94 13.61 -10.51
CA LYS A 143 5.91 12.63 -11.61
C LYS A 143 4.46 12.36 -12.03
N PRO A 144 3.91 13.15 -12.94
CA PRO A 144 2.48 13.05 -13.32
C PRO A 144 2.15 11.72 -14.03
N ASN A 145 3.09 11.14 -14.78
CA ASN A 145 2.94 9.85 -15.47
C ASN A 145 3.10 8.62 -14.55
N ARG A 146 2.89 8.79 -13.23
CA ARG A 146 3.13 7.75 -12.21
C ARG A 146 2.26 6.52 -12.40
N PHE A 147 1.10 6.67 -13.01
CA PHE A 147 0.13 5.61 -13.27
C PHE A 147 0.06 5.21 -14.75
N ALA A 148 1.14 5.43 -15.52
CA ALA A 148 1.24 4.86 -16.86
C ALA A 148 0.98 3.34 -16.82
N LYS A 149 0.30 2.81 -17.83
CA LYS A 149 -0.21 1.43 -17.90
C LYS A 149 0.83 0.37 -17.49
N ALA A 150 2.10 0.57 -17.86
CA ALA A 150 3.21 -0.31 -17.50
C ALA A 150 3.50 -0.38 -15.99
N TYR A 151 3.01 0.57 -15.20
CA TYR A 151 3.20 0.60 -13.74
C TYR A 151 1.98 0.11 -12.96
N ILE A 152 0.79 0.15 -13.58
CA ILE A 152 -0.46 -0.34 -12.94
C ILE A 152 -0.53 -1.87 -13.00
N THR A 153 0.09 -2.48 -14.01
CA THR A 153 0.05 -3.93 -14.25
C THR A 153 1.12 -4.74 -13.51
N LYS A 154 2.00 -4.09 -12.78
CA LYS A 154 3.01 -4.72 -11.92
C LYS A 154 2.47 -4.94 -10.51
#